data_17d326d7b461896a944c7260a434ba0e
#
_entry.id   17d326d7b461896a944c7260a434ba0e
#
_cell.length_a   1.000
_cell.length_b   1.000
_cell.length_c   1.000
_cell.angle_alpha   90.00
_cell.angle_beta   90.00
_cell.angle_gamma   90.00
#
_symmetry.space_group_name_H-M   'P 1'
#
loop_
_entity.id
_entity.type
_entity.pdbx_description
1 polymer ?
#
loop_
_entity_poly.entity_id
_entity_poly.type
_entity_poly.pdbx_seq_one_letter_code
_entity_poly.pdbx_strand_id
1 'polypeptide(L)'
;LYVWFEAVIGYLSASIEWGKVTGDPEAWRQWWHNPAARAYYFIGKDNIPFHAIIWPAELIGVGTRFDELIGSQPPEKMVLPHDVPANEFMNLEGQKISGSRNWAVWGLDFLTRYDPDPLRYYLTVNMPEARDSDWDWGDFLRRNNDELVATWGNLANRVLGFANKHWEGCVPDPGELTERDLELLTLVEAGFESVGKEMEAVRLRGALAEAMRIASEVNRYLDQTAPWTAVKTDKAAAARAVYTALRAIDSLKILLAPFLPFTSEKLDTFLGYDQPLFGEQGLETYTDNLGAHTALRYYPEKGTGRWQPSQLQAGHPLRQPAPLFKKLEPTVVDEERARL
;
A
#
# COMPACT_ATOMS: atom_id res chain seq x y z
N LEU A 1 -12.01 8.40 35.62
CA LEU A 1 -11.13 8.91 34.56
C LEU A 1 -11.87 8.81 33.23
N TYR A 2 -11.79 9.87 32.43
CA TYR A 2 -12.36 9.88 31.09
C TYR A 2 -11.38 9.16 30.16
N VAL A 3 -11.76 7.97 29.66
CA VAL A 3 -10.85 7.05 28.96
C VAL A 3 -10.14 7.67 27.76
N TRP A 4 -10.77 8.59 27.05
CA TRP A 4 -10.16 9.27 25.90
C TRP A 4 -9.06 10.27 26.27
N PHE A 5 -8.97 10.69 27.52
CA PHE A 5 -7.85 11.50 28.00
C PHE A 5 -6.56 10.68 28.08
N GLU A 6 -6.63 9.43 28.54
CA GLU A 6 -5.43 8.58 28.66
C GLU A 6 -5.15 7.76 27.40
N ALA A 7 -6.15 7.47 26.57
CA ALA A 7 -6.01 6.60 25.41
C ALA A 7 -4.96 7.11 24.40
N VAL A 8 -4.86 8.44 24.22
CA VAL A 8 -3.90 9.07 23.29
C VAL A 8 -2.44 8.91 23.73
N ILE A 9 -2.17 8.68 25.04
CA ILE A 9 -0.83 8.42 25.57
C ILE A 9 -0.26 7.12 24.98
N GLY A 10 -1.12 6.21 24.52
CA GLY A 10 -0.74 4.95 23.89
C GLY A 10 0.22 5.11 22.71
N TYR A 11 0.16 6.21 21.96
CA TYR A 11 1.10 6.50 20.86
C TYR A 11 2.53 6.65 21.35
N LEU A 12 2.72 7.42 22.43
CA LEU A 12 4.02 7.60 23.05
C LEU A 12 4.51 6.29 23.69
N SER A 13 3.64 5.60 24.43
CA SER A 13 3.96 4.32 25.06
C SER A 13 4.44 3.28 24.07
N ALA A 14 3.75 3.14 22.91
CA ALA A 14 4.15 2.24 21.83
C ALA A 14 5.53 2.62 21.24
N SER A 15 5.83 3.92 21.12
CA SER A 15 7.13 4.39 20.63
C SER A 15 8.26 4.09 21.63
N ILE A 16 8.01 4.23 22.92
CA ILE A 16 8.96 3.88 23.99
C ILE A 16 9.21 2.38 24.00
N GLU A 17 8.15 1.55 23.88
CA GLU A 17 8.26 0.11 23.77
C GLU A 17 9.07 -0.30 22.53
N TRP A 18 8.78 0.30 21.38
CA TRP A 18 9.56 0.07 20.15
C TRP A 18 11.06 0.33 20.36
N GLY A 19 11.43 1.43 21.02
CA GLY A 19 12.83 1.71 21.35
C GLY A 19 13.46 0.60 22.17
N LYS A 20 12.78 0.13 23.22
CA LYS A 20 13.27 -0.97 24.07
C LYS A 20 13.41 -2.28 23.28
N VAL A 21 12.40 -2.65 22.50
CA VAL A 21 12.39 -3.90 21.70
C VAL A 21 13.44 -3.88 20.60
N THR A 22 13.77 -2.71 20.03
CA THR A 22 14.83 -2.58 19.02
C THR A 22 16.25 -2.54 19.58
N GLY A 23 16.39 -2.53 20.91
CA GLY A 23 17.69 -2.51 21.57
C GLY A 23 18.29 -1.12 21.81
N ASP A 24 17.56 -0.06 21.47
CA ASP A 24 17.90 1.33 21.79
C ASP A 24 16.74 1.98 22.55
N PRO A 25 16.73 1.92 23.89
CA PRO A 25 15.64 2.47 24.72
C PRO A 25 15.36 3.96 24.53
N GLU A 26 16.30 4.72 23.95
CA GLU A 26 16.18 6.16 23.72
C GLU A 26 15.78 6.47 22.25
N ALA A 27 15.69 5.47 21.37
CA ALA A 27 15.39 5.68 19.94
C ALA A 27 14.06 6.41 19.67
N TRP A 28 13.06 6.27 20.56
CA TRP A 28 11.78 6.99 20.44
C TRP A 28 11.93 8.51 20.42
N ARG A 29 13.00 9.07 21.05
CA ARG A 29 13.26 10.51 21.10
C ARG A 29 13.53 11.12 19.73
N GLN A 30 14.08 10.37 18.79
CA GLN A 30 14.30 10.82 17.41
C GLN A 30 12.98 11.19 16.68
N TRP A 31 11.86 10.71 17.18
CA TRP A 31 10.52 11.01 16.66
C TRP A 31 9.77 12.05 17.48
N TRP A 32 9.92 12.01 18.80
CA TRP A 32 9.13 12.81 19.72
C TRP A 32 9.79 14.12 20.17
N HIS A 33 11.11 14.22 20.04
CA HIS A 33 11.87 15.43 20.37
C HIS A 33 12.58 16.07 19.16
N ASN A 34 12.51 15.47 17.99
CA ASN A 34 13.11 16.00 16.77
C ASN A 34 12.14 16.97 16.06
N PRO A 35 12.44 18.28 16.00
CA PRO A 35 11.56 19.26 15.37
C PRO A 35 11.34 19.03 13.85
N ALA A 36 12.18 18.19 13.21
CA ALA A 36 12.01 17.81 11.81
C ALA A 36 11.04 16.61 11.64
N ALA A 37 10.71 15.91 12.72
CA ALA A 37 9.74 14.80 12.66
C ALA A 37 8.33 15.33 12.40
N ARG A 38 7.55 14.54 11.66
CA ARG A 38 6.16 14.84 11.31
C ARG A 38 5.27 13.70 11.78
N ALA A 39 4.39 13.97 12.73
CA ALA A 39 3.44 13.00 13.26
C ALA A 39 2.08 13.16 12.56
N TYR A 40 1.60 12.10 11.91
CA TYR A 40 0.30 12.05 11.23
C TYR A 40 -0.62 11.09 12.00
N TYR A 41 -1.82 11.56 12.35
CA TYR A 41 -2.79 10.78 13.11
C TYR A 41 -4.02 10.48 12.25
N PHE A 42 -4.07 9.28 11.67
CA PHE A 42 -5.21 8.83 10.86
C PHE A 42 -6.34 8.38 11.77
N ILE A 43 -7.46 9.07 11.73
CA ILE A 43 -8.59 8.87 12.64
C ILE A 43 -9.93 8.94 11.91
N GLY A 44 -11.01 8.53 12.58
CA GLY A 44 -12.38 8.91 12.22
C GLY A 44 -12.72 10.28 12.80
N LYS A 45 -13.61 11.04 12.15
CA LYS A 45 -13.97 12.42 12.51
C LYS A 45 -14.39 12.63 13.97
N ASP A 46 -14.97 11.61 14.60
CA ASP A 46 -15.39 11.67 16.00
C ASP A 46 -14.20 11.83 16.96
N ASN A 47 -12.98 11.51 16.52
CA ASN A 47 -11.77 11.59 17.31
C ASN A 47 -10.98 12.89 17.12
N ILE A 48 -11.45 13.82 16.31
CA ILE A 48 -10.78 15.11 16.06
C ILE A 48 -10.50 15.88 17.37
N PRO A 49 -11.44 16.03 18.33
CA PRO A 49 -11.15 16.75 19.56
C PRO A 49 -10.01 16.14 20.38
N PHE A 50 -9.88 14.82 20.37
CA PHE A 50 -8.84 14.13 21.14
C PHE A 50 -7.45 14.31 20.53
N HIS A 51 -7.34 14.38 19.20
CA HIS A 51 -6.05 14.46 18.50
C HIS A 51 -5.64 15.88 18.14
N ALA A 52 -6.61 16.81 17.98
CA ALA A 52 -6.35 18.20 17.60
C ALA A 52 -6.36 19.16 18.82
N ILE A 53 -6.90 18.75 19.96
CA ILE A 53 -7.02 19.61 21.15
C ILE A 53 -6.38 18.95 22.38
N ILE A 54 -6.89 17.78 22.80
CA ILE A 54 -6.46 17.14 24.04
C ILE A 54 -5.00 16.68 23.96
N TRP A 55 -4.68 15.90 22.93
CA TRP A 55 -3.32 15.38 22.73
C TRP A 55 -2.25 16.48 22.60
N PRO A 56 -2.41 17.51 21.77
CA PRO A 56 -1.49 18.66 21.79
C PRO A 56 -1.37 19.35 23.16
N ALA A 57 -2.48 19.48 23.90
CA ALA A 57 -2.44 20.10 25.22
C ALA A 57 -1.67 19.24 26.23
N GLU A 58 -1.81 17.92 26.19
CA GLU A 58 -1.00 16.99 27.00
C GLU A 58 0.48 17.08 26.65
N LEU A 59 0.85 17.05 25.37
CA LEU A 59 2.24 17.18 24.91
C LEU A 59 2.87 18.50 25.31
N ILE A 60 2.13 19.61 25.26
CA ILE A 60 2.59 20.92 25.71
C ILE A 60 2.71 20.97 27.23
N GLY A 61 1.71 20.40 27.94
CA GLY A 61 1.65 20.45 29.40
C GLY A 61 2.68 19.57 30.09
N VAL A 62 2.97 18.41 29.50
CA VAL A 62 4.03 17.51 29.99
C VAL A 62 5.40 18.04 29.57
N GLY A 63 5.56 18.42 28.29
CA GLY A 63 6.76 19.07 27.74
C GLY A 63 8.06 18.60 28.39
N THR A 64 8.72 19.55 29.01
CA THR A 64 9.97 19.33 29.74
C THR A 64 9.86 18.45 30.98
N ARG A 65 8.66 18.30 31.57
CA ARG A 65 8.48 17.54 32.82
C ARG A 65 8.49 16.02 32.61
N PHE A 66 8.19 15.56 31.42
CA PHE A 66 8.20 14.12 31.15
C PHE A 66 9.60 13.53 31.32
N ASP A 67 10.61 14.24 30.83
CA ASP A 67 12.00 13.83 30.98
C ASP A 67 12.47 13.81 32.45
N GLU A 68 11.98 14.75 33.26
CA GLU A 68 12.24 14.76 34.70
C GLU A 68 11.60 13.52 35.38
N LEU A 69 10.40 13.14 35.00
CA LEU A 69 9.68 12.00 35.56
C LEU A 69 10.31 10.65 35.23
N ILE A 70 10.88 10.49 34.05
CA ILE A 70 11.56 9.25 33.62
C ILE A 70 13.08 9.26 33.87
N GLY A 71 13.60 10.32 34.51
CA GLY A 71 15.00 10.42 34.93
C GLY A 71 16.01 10.72 33.82
N SER A 72 15.57 11.28 32.68
CA SER A 72 16.43 11.66 31.55
C SER A 72 16.75 13.16 31.53
N GLN A 73 17.80 13.53 30.81
CA GLN A 73 18.36 14.90 30.71
C GLN A 73 18.27 15.40 29.26
N PRO A 74 18.27 16.70 29.03
CA PRO A 74 17.49 17.80 29.60
C PRO A 74 16.06 17.84 28.99
N PRO A 75 15.19 18.67 29.56
CA PRO A 75 13.81 18.76 29.08
C PRO A 75 13.74 19.32 27.65
N GLU A 76 13.28 18.54 26.72
CA GLU A 76 13.07 18.93 25.31
C GLU A 76 11.58 19.03 25.00
N LYS A 77 11.21 19.98 24.12
CA LYS A 77 9.82 20.10 23.66
C LYS A 77 9.42 18.86 22.87
N MET A 78 8.23 18.35 23.15
CA MET A 78 7.66 17.25 22.38
C MET A 78 7.11 17.75 21.05
N VAL A 79 7.24 16.93 20.01
CA VAL A 79 6.67 17.17 18.67
C VAL A 79 5.16 17.09 18.74
N LEU A 80 4.49 18.13 18.27
CA LEU A 80 3.03 18.19 18.17
C LEU A 80 2.55 17.47 16.89
N PRO A 81 1.27 17.09 16.82
CA PRO A 81 0.68 16.57 15.58
C PRO A 81 0.95 17.52 14.41
N HIS A 82 1.52 16.98 13.34
CA HIS A 82 1.73 17.71 12.09
C HIS A 82 0.43 17.79 11.29
N ASP A 83 -0.28 16.68 11.22
CA ASP A 83 -1.57 16.58 10.55
C ASP A 83 -2.45 15.53 11.26
N VAL A 84 -3.77 15.73 11.16
CA VAL A 84 -4.79 14.84 11.72
C VAL A 84 -5.78 14.47 10.59
N PRO A 85 -5.39 13.60 9.67
CA PRO A 85 -6.26 13.15 8.59
C PRO A 85 -7.47 12.41 9.16
N ALA A 86 -8.63 13.06 9.11
CA ALA A 86 -9.87 12.54 9.67
C ALA A 86 -10.80 12.07 8.56
N ASN A 87 -11.13 10.78 8.57
CA ASN A 87 -12.10 10.22 7.66
C ASN A 87 -13.54 10.46 8.15
N GLU A 88 -14.44 10.70 7.21
CA GLU A 88 -15.87 10.61 7.39
C GLU A 88 -16.30 9.14 7.60
N PHE A 89 -17.61 8.84 7.66
CA PHE A 89 -18.07 7.48 7.87
C PHE A 89 -18.20 6.69 6.56
N MET A 90 -17.98 5.39 6.67
CA MET A 90 -18.39 4.42 5.64
C MET A 90 -19.65 3.71 6.12
N ASN A 91 -20.68 3.75 5.31
CA ASN A 91 -21.91 2.98 5.50
C ASN A 91 -21.76 1.60 4.82
N LEU A 92 -22.77 0.76 4.97
CA LEU A 92 -22.85 -0.57 4.36
C LEU A 92 -24.23 -0.74 3.74
N GLU A 93 -24.28 -0.90 2.40
CA GLU A 93 -25.53 -1.08 1.66
C GLU A 93 -26.59 -0.01 2.06
N GLY A 94 -26.14 1.27 2.08
CA GLY A 94 -26.99 2.42 2.41
C GLY A 94 -27.34 2.60 3.89
N GLN A 95 -26.82 1.76 4.79
CA GLN A 95 -27.12 1.83 6.21
C GLN A 95 -25.85 2.01 7.05
N LYS A 96 -26.01 2.66 8.21
CA LYS A 96 -24.92 2.80 9.18
C LYS A 96 -24.45 1.43 9.68
N ILE A 97 -23.15 1.16 9.61
CA ILE A 97 -22.50 -0.02 10.19
C ILE A 97 -22.82 -0.09 11.69
N SER A 98 -23.17 -1.28 12.17
CA SER A 98 -23.55 -1.51 13.57
C SER A 98 -23.19 -2.92 14.04
N GLY A 99 -22.18 -3.02 14.90
CA GLY A 99 -21.79 -4.29 15.50
C GLY A 99 -22.90 -4.91 16.38
N SER A 100 -23.67 -4.10 17.11
CA SER A 100 -24.76 -4.60 17.96
C SER A 100 -25.92 -5.19 17.17
N ARG A 101 -26.12 -4.79 15.92
CA ARG A 101 -27.12 -5.34 15.00
C ARG A 101 -26.56 -6.40 14.06
N ASN A 102 -25.27 -6.71 14.17
CA ASN A 102 -24.50 -7.53 13.24
C ASN A 102 -24.55 -7.02 11.78
N TRP A 103 -24.82 -5.72 11.57
CA TRP A 103 -24.80 -5.09 10.26
C TRP A 103 -23.39 -4.56 9.98
N ALA A 104 -22.49 -5.46 9.59
CA ALA A 104 -21.06 -5.15 9.37
C ALA A 104 -20.39 -6.21 8.51
N VAL A 105 -19.38 -5.81 7.73
CA VAL A 105 -18.43 -6.73 7.10
C VAL A 105 -17.28 -6.95 8.09
N TRP A 106 -17.20 -8.15 8.65
CA TRP A 106 -16.16 -8.50 9.62
C TRP A 106 -14.86 -8.87 8.89
N GLY A 107 -13.76 -8.15 9.18
CA GLY A 107 -12.52 -8.29 8.44
C GLY A 107 -11.95 -9.72 8.45
N LEU A 108 -11.92 -10.40 9.59
CA LEU A 108 -11.43 -11.78 9.66
C LEU A 108 -12.31 -12.75 8.87
N ASP A 109 -13.64 -12.61 8.95
CA ASP A 109 -14.57 -13.42 8.17
C ASP A 109 -14.42 -13.14 6.65
N PHE A 110 -14.29 -11.88 6.25
CA PHE A 110 -14.00 -11.50 4.87
C PHE A 110 -12.73 -12.20 4.33
N LEU A 111 -11.65 -12.18 5.09
CA LEU A 111 -10.37 -12.77 4.72
C LEU A 111 -10.37 -14.30 4.65
N THR A 112 -11.42 -14.98 5.13
CA THR A 112 -11.59 -16.41 4.88
C THR A 112 -12.08 -16.73 3.46
N ARG A 113 -12.65 -15.75 2.74
CA ARG A 113 -13.25 -15.91 1.41
C ARG A 113 -12.50 -15.15 0.32
N TYR A 114 -11.89 -14.04 0.66
CA TYR A 114 -11.25 -13.12 -0.30
C TYR A 114 -9.82 -12.79 0.12
N ASP A 115 -8.99 -12.56 -0.88
CA ASP A 115 -7.64 -12.05 -0.66
C ASP A 115 -7.67 -10.62 -0.07
N PRO A 116 -6.62 -10.19 0.66
CA PRO A 116 -6.61 -8.89 1.32
C PRO A 116 -6.51 -7.69 0.34
N ASP A 117 -5.83 -7.83 -0.79
CA ASP A 117 -5.61 -6.69 -1.71
C ASP A 117 -6.89 -6.14 -2.37
N PRO A 118 -7.86 -6.95 -2.80
CA PRO A 118 -9.17 -6.44 -3.22
C PRO A 118 -9.88 -5.60 -2.15
N LEU A 119 -9.79 -6.00 -0.88
CA LEU A 119 -10.34 -5.23 0.23
C LEU A 119 -9.60 -3.89 0.38
N ARG A 120 -8.27 -3.92 0.41
CA ARG A 120 -7.44 -2.71 0.52
C ARG A 120 -7.71 -1.74 -0.62
N TYR A 121 -7.79 -2.26 -1.85
CA TYR A 121 -8.13 -1.49 -3.03
C TYR A 121 -9.48 -0.79 -2.89
N TYR A 122 -10.52 -1.57 -2.56
CA TYR A 122 -11.87 -1.05 -2.45
C TYR A 122 -12.03 0.00 -1.35
N LEU A 123 -11.43 -0.25 -0.18
CA LEU A 123 -11.42 0.72 0.91
C LEU A 123 -10.68 2.01 0.54
N THR A 124 -9.58 1.91 -0.22
CA THR A 124 -8.84 3.11 -0.65
C THR A 124 -9.61 3.90 -1.70
N VAL A 125 -10.17 3.24 -2.73
CA VAL A 125 -10.96 3.92 -3.77
C VAL A 125 -12.20 4.60 -3.18
N ASN A 126 -12.82 3.99 -2.18
CA ASN A 126 -14.00 4.50 -1.50
C ASN A 126 -13.70 5.21 -0.17
N MET A 127 -12.43 5.52 0.11
CA MET A 127 -12.04 6.19 1.35
C MET A 127 -12.86 7.47 1.54
N PRO A 128 -13.54 7.64 2.70
CA PRO A 128 -14.39 8.78 2.97
C PRO A 128 -13.59 10.02 3.39
N GLU A 129 -12.72 10.53 2.50
CA GLU A 129 -11.80 11.65 2.78
C GLU A 129 -12.53 12.99 3.02
N ALA A 130 -13.64 13.23 2.33
CA ALA A 130 -14.34 14.53 2.38
C ALA A 130 -15.85 14.42 2.61
N ARG A 131 -16.42 13.24 2.51
CA ARG A 131 -17.84 12.94 2.73
C ARG A 131 -18.01 11.46 3.03
N ASP A 132 -19.13 11.12 3.66
CA ASP A 132 -19.49 9.73 3.90
C ASP A 132 -19.49 8.94 2.59
N SER A 133 -19.04 7.70 2.65
CA SER A 133 -19.05 6.74 1.56
C SER A 133 -19.92 5.53 1.93
N ASP A 134 -20.12 4.64 0.96
CA ASP A 134 -20.92 3.43 1.15
C ASP A 134 -20.15 2.21 0.65
N TRP A 135 -20.16 1.13 1.42
CA TRP A 135 -19.76 -0.18 0.94
C TRP A 135 -20.94 -0.79 0.19
N ASP A 136 -20.76 -1.02 -1.09
CA ASP A 136 -21.73 -1.71 -1.96
C ASP A 136 -21.07 -2.94 -2.57
N TRP A 137 -21.67 -4.12 -2.40
CA TRP A 137 -21.12 -5.37 -2.90
C TRP A 137 -21.09 -5.46 -4.42
N GLY A 138 -22.03 -4.80 -5.11
CA GLY A 138 -22.02 -4.71 -6.57
C GLY A 138 -20.86 -3.87 -7.08
N ASP A 139 -20.58 -2.72 -6.44
CA ASP A 139 -19.43 -1.89 -6.79
C ASP A 139 -18.10 -2.58 -6.43
N PHE A 140 -18.03 -3.29 -5.29
CA PHE A 140 -16.87 -4.11 -4.94
C PHE A 140 -16.57 -5.16 -6.03
N LEU A 141 -17.56 -5.92 -6.46
CA LEU A 141 -17.44 -6.92 -7.52
C LEU A 141 -16.98 -6.28 -8.83
N ARG A 142 -17.62 -5.18 -9.23
CA ARG A 142 -17.28 -4.45 -10.46
C ARG A 142 -15.83 -3.98 -10.43
N ARG A 143 -15.39 -3.32 -9.36
CA ARG A 143 -14.01 -2.82 -9.24
C ARG A 143 -12.98 -3.94 -9.20
N ASN A 144 -13.26 -5.03 -8.48
CA ASN A 144 -12.40 -6.21 -8.51
C ASN A 144 -12.23 -6.75 -9.94
N ASN A 145 -13.33 -6.92 -10.67
CA ASN A 145 -13.30 -7.54 -11.99
C ASN A 145 -12.76 -6.61 -13.09
N ASP A 146 -13.16 -5.34 -13.09
CA ASP A 146 -12.85 -4.42 -14.18
C ASP A 146 -11.52 -3.69 -13.95
N GLU A 147 -11.21 -3.33 -12.70
CA GLU A 147 -10.04 -2.53 -12.38
C GLU A 147 -8.85 -3.44 -11.98
N LEU A 148 -9.03 -4.35 -11.00
CA LEU A 148 -7.94 -5.22 -10.56
C LEU A 148 -7.68 -6.37 -11.54
N VAL A 149 -8.71 -7.14 -11.94
CA VAL A 149 -8.50 -8.28 -12.83
C VAL A 149 -8.24 -7.81 -14.26
N ALA A 150 -9.15 -7.01 -14.85
CA ALA A 150 -9.09 -6.69 -16.27
C ALA A 150 -7.98 -5.67 -16.60
N THR A 151 -7.81 -4.62 -15.79
CA THR A 151 -6.83 -3.57 -16.09
C THR A 151 -5.43 -3.94 -15.62
N TRP A 152 -5.23 -4.28 -14.33
CA TRP A 152 -3.90 -4.50 -13.77
C TRP A 152 -3.43 -5.95 -13.85
N GLY A 153 -4.26 -6.91 -13.38
CA GLY A 153 -3.90 -8.33 -13.35
C GLY A 153 -3.66 -8.92 -14.75
N ASN A 154 -4.53 -8.60 -15.70
CA ASN A 154 -4.39 -9.03 -17.08
C ASN A 154 -3.17 -8.39 -17.77
N LEU A 155 -2.88 -7.11 -17.48
CA LEU A 155 -1.68 -6.45 -18.00
C LEU A 155 -0.43 -7.25 -17.62
N ALA A 156 -0.21 -7.48 -16.33
CA ALA A 156 0.94 -8.21 -15.83
C ALA A 156 0.99 -9.66 -16.38
N ASN A 157 -0.11 -10.39 -16.28
CA ASN A 157 -0.16 -11.79 -16.69
C ASN A 157 0.07 -11.99 -18.21
N ARG A 158 -0.54 -11.13 -19.05
CA ARG A 158 -0.36 -11.18 -20.51
C ARG A 158 1.08 -10.93 -20.93
N VAL A 159 1.70 -9.89 -20.38
CA VAL A 159 3.09 -9.50 -20.76
C VAL A 159 4.09 -10.55 -20.29
N LEU A 160 4.01 -10.98 -19.04
CA LEU A 160 4.88 -12.03 -18.48
C LEU A 160 4.70 -13.37 -19.20
N GLY A 161 3.44 -13.81 -19.43
CA GLY A 161 3.14 -15.03 -20.15
C GLY A 161 3.62 -15.00 -21.60
N PHE A 162 3.53 -13.83 -22.24
CA PHE A 162 4.02 -13.65 -23.60
C PHE A 162 5.55 -13.66 -23.65
N ALA A 163 6.23 -13.02 -22.71
CA ALA A 163 7.68 -13.07 -22.60
C ALA A 163 8.18 -14.50 -22.36
N ASN A 164 7.57 -15.21 -21.41
CA ASN A 164 7.89 -16.62 -21.15
C ASN A 164 7.78 -17.49 -22.39
N LYS A 165 6.73 -17.28 -23.19
CA LYS A 165 6.47 -18.09 -24.39
C LYS A 165 7.46 -17.81 -25.54
N HIS A 166 7.87 -16.56 -25.74
CA HIS A 166 8.56 -16.14 -26.97
C HIS A 166 10.05 -15.81 -26.77
N TRP A 167 10.50 -15.65 -25.52
CA TRP A 167 11.91 -15.34 -25.13
C TRP A 167 12.42 -16.26 -24.00
N GLU A 168 12.00 -17.53 -24.01
CA GLU A 168 12.53 -18.59 -23.13
C GLU A 168 12.50 -18.22 -21.64
N GLY A 169 11.48 -17.48 -21.21
CA GLY A 169 11.35 -17.04 -19.82
C GLY A 169 12.33 -15.94 -19.42
N CYS A 170 12.84 -15.16 -20.37
CA CYS A 170 13.73 -14.04 -20.08
C CYS A 170 13.13 -12.72 -20.59
N VAL A 171 13.58 -11.62 -20.00
CA VAL A 171 13.31 -10.26 -20.50
C VAL A 171 13.96 -10.12 -21.87
N PRO A 172 13.20 -9.79 -22.95
CA PRO A 172 13.79 -9.67 -24.29
C PRO A 172 14.79 -8.51 -24.40
N ASP A 173 15.74 -8.66 -25.33
CA ASP A 173 16.60 -7.53 -25.74
C ASP A 173 15.78 -6.57 -26.59
N PRO A 174 15.61 -5.31 -26.19
CA PRO A 174 14.83 -4.33 -26.94
C PRO A 174 15.54 -3.79 -28.19
N GLY A 175 16.85 -3.93 -28.28
CA GLY A 175 17.64 -3.15 -29.22
C GLY A 175 17.53 -1.64 -28.93
N GLU A 176 17.44 -0.82 -29.96
CA GLU A 176 17.23 0.62 -29.84
C GLU A 176 15.75 0.94 -29.55
N LEU A 177 15.50 1.68 -28.47
CA LEU A 177 14.16 2.13 -28.08
C LEU A 177 13.69 3.26 -29.01
N THR A 178 12.43 3.22 -29.39
CA THR A 178 11.79 4.30 -30.16
C THR A 178 11.36 5.44 -29.24
N GLU A 179 11.03 6.60 -29.82
CA GLU A 179 10.50 7.75 -29.09
C GLU A 179 9.27 7.38 -28.26
N ARG A 180 8.36 6.58 -28.81
CA ARG A 180 7.15 6.09 -28.11
C ARG A 180 7.48 5.22 -26.87
N ASP A 181 8.51 4.39 -26.96
CA ASP A 181 8.94 3.54 -25.84
C ASP A 181 9.50 4.41 -24.71
N LEU A 182 10.31 5.42 -25.08
CA LEU A 182 10.89 6.39 -24.14
C LEU A 182 9.81 7.28 -23.50
N GLU A 183 8.82 7.72 -24.28
CA GLU A 183 7.67 8.47 -23.75
C GLU A 183 6.92 7.70 -22.68
N LEU A 184 6.63 6.40 -22.92
CA LEU A 184 5.96 5.57 -21.90
C LEU A 184 6.81 5.42 -20.65
N LEU A 185 8.10 5.08 -20.80
CA LEU A 185 9.00 4.92 -19.64
C LEU A 185 9.11 6.22 -18.84
N THR A 186 9.25 7.36 -19.51
CA THR A 186 9.29 8.69 -18.88
C THR A 186 7.99 8.97 -18.10
N LEU A 187 6.82 8.65 -18.68
CA LEU A 187 5.53 8.81 -18.02
C LEU A 187 5.43 7.94 -16.75
N VAL A 188 5.86 6.68 -16.85
CA VAL A 188 5.82 5.74 -15.71
C VAL A 188 6.79 6.15 -14.61
N GLU A 189 8.00 6.59 -14.98
CA GLU A 189 9.03 7.05 -14.04
C GLU A 189 8.63 8.35 -13.33
N ALA A 190 7.96 9.28 -14.04
CA ALA A 190 7.36 10.48 -13.43
C ALA A 190 6.26 10.13 -12.41
N GLY A 191 5.67 8.95 -12.50
CA GLY A 191 4.71 8.42 -11.54
C GLY A 191 5.23 8.36 -10.11
N PHE A 192 6.54 8.13 -9.91
CA PHE A 192 7.14 8.12 -8.58
C PHE A 192 7.05 9.50 -7.89
N GLU A 193 7.14 10.56 -8.64
CA GLU A 193 6.92 11.91 -8.13
C GLU A 193 5.43 12.22 -7.96
N SER A 194 4.58 11.95 -8.97
CA SER A 194 3.16 12.32 -8.93
C SER A 194 2.39 11.52 -7.88
N VAL A 195 2.56 10.19 -7.81
CA VAL A 195 1.94 9.34 -6.78
C VAL A 195 2.53 9.66 -5.41
N GLY A 196 3.85 9.85 -5.30
CA GLY A 196 4.53 10.22 -4.05
C GLY A 196 3.97 11.52 -3.46
N LYS A 197 3.83 12.57 -4.25
CA LYS A 197 3.24 13.85 -3.82
C LYS A 197 1.80 13.71 -3.30
N GLU A 198 0.98 12.89 -3.96
CA GLU A 198 -0.39 12.61 -3.49
C GLU A 198 -0.36 11.87 -2.14
N MET A 199 0.53 10.88 -1.97
CA MET A 199 0.68 10.15 -0.71
C MET A 199 1.18 11.06 0.42
N GLU A 200 2.22 11.87 0.19
CA GLU A 200 2.75 12.82 1.16
C GLU A 200 1.72 13.87 1.59
N ALA A 201 0.82 14.25 0.68
CA ALA A 201 -0.30 15.14 0.95
C ALA A 201 -1.51 14.42 1.56
N VAL A 202 -1.37 13.13 1.91
CA VAL A 202 -2.45 12.27 2.48
C VAL A 202 -3.70 12.19 1.59
N ARG A 203 -3.54 12.31 0.28
CA ARG A 203 -4.61 12.12 -0.73
C ARG A 203 -4.54 10.71 -1.32
N LEU A 204 -4.84 9.69 -0.49
CA LEU A 204 -4.61 8.29 -0.84
C LEU A 204 -5.47 7.81 -2.01
N ARG A 205 -6.71 8.31 -2.14
CA ARG A 205 -7.55 8.06 -3.33
C ARG A 205 -6.91 8.61 -4.60
N GLY A 206 -6.37 9.83 -4.53
CA GLY A 206 -5.67 10.48 -5.65
C GLY A 206 -4.43 9.70 -6.05
N ALA A 207 -3.62 9.28 -5.08
CA ALA A 207 -2.43 8.48 -5.31
C ALA A 207 -2.74 7.15 -6.02
N LEU A 208 -3.74 6.40 -5.54
CA LEU A 208 -4.17 5.16 -6.18
C LEU A 208 -4.73 5.39 -7.57
N ALA A 209 -5.56 6.43 -7.76
CA ALA A 209 -6.12 6.76 -9.06
C ALA A 209 -5.03 7.09 -10.09
N GLU A 210 -3.99 7.82 -9.68
CA GLU A 210 -2.84 8.14 -10.55
C GLU A 210 -2.05 6.88 -10.92
N ALA A 211 -1.76 5.99 -9.96
CA ALA A 211 -1.08 4.72 -10.27
C ALA A 211 -1.89 3.86 -11.25
N MET A 212 -3.22 3.77 -11.09
CA MET A 212 -4.10 3.03 -12.00
C MET A 212 -4.24 3.72 -13.37
N ARG A 213 -4.19 5.06 -13.43
CA ARG A 213 -4.12 5.80 -14.70
C ARG A 213 -2.85 5.43 -15.47
N ILE A 214 -1.69 5.37 -14.80
CA ILE A 214 -0.43 4.95 -15.41
C ILE A 214 -0.53 3.50 -15.92
N ALA A 215 -1.13 2.58 -15.17
CA ALA A 215 -1.37 1.20 -15.63
C ALA A 215 -2.24 1.17 -16.91
N SER A 216 -3.23 2.05 -17.02
CA SER A 216 -4.06 2.18 -18.22
C SER A 216 -3.27 2.69 -19.42
N GLU A 217 -2.30 3.59 -19.22
CA GLU A 217 -1.41 4.05 -20.30
C GLU A 217 -0.50 2.92 -20.83
N VAL A 218 -0.04 2.01 -19.96
CA VAL A 218 0.71 0.83 -20.39
C VAL A 218 -0.17 -0.11 -21.22
N ASN A 219 -1.44 -0.31 -20.85
CA ASN A 219 -2.39 -1.07 -21.69
C ASN A 219 -2.58 -0.40 -23.05
N ARG A 220 -2.79 0.92 -23.10
CA ARG A 220 -2.93 1.67 -24.35
C ARG A 220 -1.70 1.54 -25.25
N TYR A 221 -0.50 1.60 -24.68
CA TYR A 221 0.75 1.38 -25.40
C TYR A 221 0.80 -0.02 -26.02
N LEU A 222 0.43 -1.06 -25.29
CA LEU A 222 0.37 -2.44 -25.78
C LEU A 222 -0.67 -2.64 -26.89
N ASP A 223 -1.81 -1.97 -26.82
CA ASP A 223 -2.82 -2.00 -27.89
C ASP A 223 -2.31 -1.34 -29.17
N GLN A 224 -1.52 -0.26 -29.06
CA GLN A 224 -0.94 0.45 -30.19
C GLN A 224 0.25 -0.28 -30.82
N THR A 225 1.11 -0.91 -30.01
CA THR A 225 2.29 -1.65 -30.49
C THR A 225 1.99 -3.08 -30.89
N ALA A 226 0.88 -3.62 -30.40
CA ALA A 226 0.33 -4.96 -30.68
C ALA A 226 1.42 -6.06 -30.77
N PRO A 227 2.26 -6.26 -29.73
CA PRO A 227 3.39 -7.21 -29.80
C PRO A 227 2.95 -8.65 -30.11
N TRP A 228 1.71 -9.01 -29.76
CA TRP A 228 1.08 -10.30 -30.05
C TRP A 228 0.96 -10.59 -31.55
N THR A 229 0.80 -9.56 -32.36
CA THR A 229 0.75 -9.64 -33.81
C THR A 229 2.13 -9.43 -34.41
N ALA A 230 2.86 -8.41 -33.92
CA ALA A 230 4.18 -8.04 -34.40
C ALA A 230 5.20 -9.19 -34.30
N VAL A 231 5.13 -10.05 -33.31
CA VAL A 231 6.07 -11.17 -33.12
C VAL A 231 6.15 -12.12 -34.33
N LYS A 232 5.14 -12.16 -35.19
CA LYS A 232 5.08 -13.02 -36.37
C LYS A 232 5.79 -12.42 -37.57
N THR A 233 5.90 -11.10 -37.64
CA THR A 233 6.43 -10.36 -38.81
C THR A 233 7.66 -9.53 -38.47
N ASP A 234 7.75 -9.00 -37.25
CA ASP A 234 8.84 -8.20 -36.73
C ASP A 234 9.08 -8.54 -35.25
N LYS A 235 9.88 -9.59 -35.04
CA LYS A 235 10.21 -10.06 -33.67
C LYS A 235 10.98 -9.01 -32.87
N ALA A 236 11.76 -8.12 -33.54
CA ALA A 236 12.50 -7.06 -32.86
C ALA A 236 11.57 -5.97 -32.31
N ALA A 237 10.58 -5.54 -33.11
CA ALA A 237 9.57 -4.61 -32.63
C ALA A 237 8.74 -5.20 -31.47
N ALA A 238 8.39 -6.48 -31.55
CA ALA A 238 7.69 -7.17 -30.45
C ALA A 238 8.57 -7.28 -29.18
N ALA A 239 9.87 -7.58 -29.32
CA ALA A 239 10.82 -7.64 -28.21
C ALA A 239 10.93 -6.28 -27.50
N ARG A 240 11.06 -5.21 -28.25
CA ARG A 240 11.12 -3.84 -27.75
C ARG A 240 9.85 -3.46 -26.96
N ALA A 241 8.67 -3.73 -27.54
CA ALA A 241 7.41 -3.43 -26.88
C ALA A 241 7.23 -4.23 -25.56
N VAL A 242 7.62 -5.50 -25.55
CA VAL A 242 7.53 -6.36 -24.36
C VAL A 242 8.53 -5.92 -23.28
N TYR A 243 9.77 -5.58 -23.66
CA TYR A 243 10.77 -5.02 -22.75
C TYR A 243 10.25 -3.75 -22.07
N THR A 244 9.75 -2.81 -22.86
CA THR A 244 9.21 -1.54 -22.37
C THR A 244 8.04 -1.76 -21.41
N ALA A 245 7.13 -2.67 -21.76
CA ALA A 245 6.00 -3.03 -20.88
C ALA A 245 6.46 -3.72 -19.59
N LEU A 246 7.45 -4.61 -19.62
CA LEU A 246 8.02 -5.25 -18.42
C LEU A 246 8.66 -4.23 -17.48
N ARG A 247 9.43 -3.27 -18.01
CA ARG A 247 9.99 -2.15 -17.27
C ARG A 247 8.89 -1.30 -16.59
N ALA A 248 7.82 -1.02 -17.34
CA ALA A 248 6.66 -0.29 -16.84
C ALA A 248 5.91 -1.06 -15.74
N ILE A 249 5.68 -2.36 -15.92
CA ILE A 249 5.03 -3.23 -14.95
C ILE A 249 5.86 -3.34 -13.66
N ASP A 250 7.17 -3.48 -13.78
CA ASP A 250 8.08 -3.52 -12.65
C ASP A 250 8.07 -2.22 -11.82
N SER A 251 8.01 -1.05 -12.49
CA SER A 251 7.81 0.23 -11.82
C SER A 251 6.42 0.35 -11.18
N LEU A 252 5.36 -0.03 -11.90
CA LEU A 252 3.97 -0.03 -11.38
C LEU A 252 3.78 -0.92 -10.16
N LYS A 253 4.48 -2.05 -10.09
CA LYS A 253 4.53 -2.90 -8.90
C LYS A 253 4.90 -2.10 -7.66
N ILE A 254 5.88 -1.21 -7.75
CA ILE A 254 6.30 -0.35 -6.64
C ILE A 254 5.28 0.76 -6.36
N LEU A 255 4.76 1.43 -7.40
CA LEU A 255 3.75 2.48 -7.25
C LEU A 255 2.46 1.96 -6.60
N LEU A 256 2.09 0.70 -6.84
CA LEU A 256 0.92 0.06 -6.29
C LEU A 256 1.18 -0.66 -4.95
N ALA A 257 2.44 -0.89 -4.57
CA ALA A 257 2.82 -1.62 -3.35
C ALA A 257 2.18 -1.08 -2.05
N PRO A 258 2.02 0.24 -1.84
CA PRO A 258 1.34 0.76 -0.66
C PRO A 258 -0.13 0.33 -0.55
N PHE A 259 -0.78 0.08 -1.68
CA PHE A 259 -2.20 -0.26 -1.77
C PHE A 259 -2.43 -1.77 -1.89
N LEU A 260 -1.57 -2.45 -2.66
CA LEU A 260 -1.68 -3.84 -3.07
C LEU A 260 -0.40 -4.63 -2.70
N PRO A 261 -0.01 -4.68 -1.40
CA PRO A 261 1.27 -5.24 -1.00
C PRO A 261 1.43 -6.72 -1.34
N PHE A 262 0.38 -7.53 -1.17
CA PHE A 262 0.47 -8.98 -1.39
C PHE A 262 0.62 -9.35 -2.87
N THR A 263 -0.10 -8.65 -3.75
CA THR A 263 0.03 -8.86 -5.21
C THR A 263 1.30 -8.24 -5.76
N SER A 264 1.82 -7.16 -5.16
CA SER A 264 3.13 -6.60 -5.51
C SER A 264 4.27 -7.56 -5.16
N GLU A 265 4.25 -8.20 -3.98
CA GLU A 265 5.19 -9.24 -3.59
C GLU A 265 5.14 -10.44 -4.55
N LYS A 266 3.92 -10.89 -4.89
CA LYS A 266 3.71 -11.99 -5.83
C LYS A 266 4.23 -11.66 -7.23
N LEU A 267 3.99 -10.43 -7.70
CA LEU A 267 4.48 -9.95 -8.99
C LEU A 267 6.00 -9.80 -9.00
N ASP A 268 6.60 -9.37 -7.90
CA ASP A 268 8.06 -9.33 -7.72
C ASP A 268 8.69 -10.71 -7.95
N THR A 269 8.09 -11.74 -7.37
CA THR A 269 8.48 -13.13 -7.61
C THR A 269 8.37 -13.51 -9.09
N PHE A 270 7.28 -13.16 -9.78
CA PHE A 270 7.11 -13.49 -11.21
C PHE A 270 8.09 -12.73 -12.12
N LEU A 271 8.49 -11.53 -11.72
CA LEU A 271 9.53 -10.76 -12.40
C LEU A 271 10.95 -11.32 -12.18
N GLY A 272 11.08 -12.40 -11.40
CA GLY A 272 12.33 -13.15 -11.24
C GLY A 272 13.23 -12.67 -10.11
N TYR A 273 12.75 -11.79 -9.24
CA TYR A 273 13.50 -11.39 -8.05
C TYR A 273 13.48 -12.52 -7.00
N ASP A 274 14.64 -12.79 -6.40
CA ASP A 274 14.82 -13.89 -5.44
C ASP A 274 14.67 -13.45 -3.99
N GLN A 275 14.82 -12.15 -3.74
CA GLN A 275 14.69 -11.58 -2.40
C GLN A 275 13.31 -10.95 -2.23
N PRO A 276 12.73 -10.97 -1.04
CA PRO A 276 11.41 -10.39 -0.80
C PRO A 276 11.38 -8.88 -1.08
N LEU A 277 10.27 -8.41 -1.62
CA LEU A 277 10.04 -6.98 -1.85
C LEU A 277 9.94 -6.22 -0.52
N PHE A 278 9.20 -6.77 0.43
CA PHE A 278 9.03 -6.20 1.76
C PHE A 278 9.93 -6.88 2.78
N GLY A 279 10.17 -6.18 3.90
CA GLY A 279 10.83 -6.76 5.06
C GLY A 279 10.01 -7.88 5.71
N GLU A 280 10.65 -8.60 6.60
CA GLU A 280 10.01 -9.68 7.36
C GLU A 280 9.27 -9.13 8.58
N GLN A 281 8.13 -9.73 8.89
CA GLN A 281 7.40 -9.48 10.15
C GLN A 281 7.49 -10.73 11.03
N GLY A 282 7.77 -10.51 12.31
CA GLY A 282 7.86 -11.57 13.30
C GLY A 282 7.22 -11.18 14.62
N LEU A 283 6.83 -12.17 15.42
CA LEU A 283 6.40 -11.98 16.79
C LEU A 283 7.55 -12.37 17.72
N GLU A 284 7.97 -11.43 18.58
CA GLU A 284 9.01 -11.67 19.59
C GLU A 284 8.43 -11.53 20.99
N THR A 285 8.85 -12.43 21.91
CA THR A 285 8.51 -12.29 23.31
C THR A 285 9.48 -11.30 23.95
N TYR A 286 8.92 -10.25 24.53
CA TYR A 286 9.61 -9.21 25.26
C TYR A 286 9.25 -9.27 26.74
N THR A 287 10.21 -9.04 27.63
CA THR A 287 9.97 -9.04 29.07
C THR A 287 10.45 -7.73 29.68
N ASP A 288 9.58 -7.06 30.39
CA ASP A 288 9.85 -5.85 31.15
C ASP A 288 9.32 -5.94 32.59
N ASN A 289 9.25 -4.78 33.26
CA ASN A 289 8.78 -4.68 34.66
C ASN A 289 7.28 -5.07 34.83
N LEU A 290 6.50 -5.10 33.74
CA LEU A 290 5.09 -5.46 33.74
C LEU A 290 4.86 -6.95 33.44
N GLY A 291 5.92 -7.66 33.03
CA GLY A 291 5.89 -9.08 32.70
C GLY A 291 6.27 -9.38 31.25
N ALA A 292 6.06 -10.63 30.85
CA ALA A 292 6.31 -11.08 29.47
C ALA A 292 5.10 -10.79 28.57
N HIS A 293 5.35 -10.20 27.41
CA HIS A 293 4.34 -9.97 26.38
C HIS A 293 4.93 -10.16 24.99
N THR A 294 4.07 -10.24 23.97
CA THR A 294 4.49 -10.43 22.59
C THR A 294 4.42 -9.09 21.84
N ALA A 295 5.52 -8.71 21.19
CA ALA A 295 5.60 -7.54 20.34
C ALA A 295 5.79 -7.92 18.87
N LEU A 296 5.16 -7.18 17.96
CA LEU A 296 5.39 -7.31 16.53
C LEU A 296 6.70 -6.61 16.15
N ARG A 297 7.59 -7.34 15.46
CA ARG A 297 8.82 -6.78 14.88
C ARG A 297 8.71 -6.73 13.37
N TYR A 298 9.25 -5.68 12.78
CA TYR A 298 9.46 -5.55 11.35
C TYR A 298 10.95 -5.34 11.05
N TYR A 299 11.47 -6.14 10.12
CA TYR A 299 12.88 -6.15 9.70
C TYR A 299 12.99 -5.58 8.28
N PRO A 300 13.03 -4.25 8.10
CA PRO A 300 13.04 -3.61 6.78
C PRO A 300 14.27 -3.98 5.94
N GLU A 301 15.39 -4.29 6.58
CA GLU A 301 16.64 -4.70 5.94
C GLU A 301 16.56 -6.03 5.20
N LYS A 302 15.55 -6.85 5.49
CA LYS A 302 15.27 -8.11 4.78
C LYS A 302 14.50 -7.91 3.48
N GLY A 303 14.01 -6.69 3.21
CA GLY A 303 13.31 -6.33 2.00
C GLY A 303 14.18 -5.54 1.02
N THR A 304 13.96 -5.77 -0.28
CA THR A 304 14.73 -5.10 -1.35
C THR A 304 13.98 -3.96 -2.01
N GLY A 305 12.68 -3.85 -1.79
CA GLY A 305 11.85 -2.81 -2.39
C GLY A 305 12.34 -1.40 -2.08
N ARG A 306 12.37 -0.55 -3.11
CA ARG A 306 12.72 0.87 -2.99
C ARG A 306 11.75 1.69 -3.83
N TRP A 307 11.44 2.91 -3.37
CA TRP A 307 10.61 3.86 -4.10
C TRP A 307 11.43 4.47 -5.25
N GLN A 308 11.61 3.68 -6.32
CA GLN A 308 12.40 4.06 -7.48
C GLN A 308 11.92 3.31 -8.72
N PRO A 309 12.16 3.86 -9.92
CA PRO A 309 11.87 3.20 -11.19
C PRO A 309 12.58 1.85 -11.35
N SER A 310 12.01 1.01 -12.18
CA SER A 310 12.54 -0.30 -12.57
C SER A 310 14.01 -0.24 -13.03
N GLN A 311 14.78 -1.20 -12.56
CA GLN A 311 16.15 -1.47 -13.01
C GLN A 311 16.25 -2.78 -13.81
N LEU A 312 15.11 -3.32 -14.26
CA LEU A 312 15.04 -4.59 -14.99
C LEU A 312 15.86 -4.53 -16.28
N GLN A 313 16.72 -5.53 -16.50
CA GLN A 313 17.64 -5.58 -17.63
C GLN A 313 17.20 -6.65 -18.63
N ALA A 314 17.61 -6.49 -19.91
CA ALA A 314 17.50 -7.56 -20.91
C ALA A 314 18.23 -8.83 -20.45
N GLY A 315 17.67 -9.99 -20.73
CA GLY A 315 18.20 -11.28 -20.33
C GLY A 315 17.87 -11.69 -18.88
N HIS A 316 17.27 -10.81 -18.07
CA HIS A 316 16.85 -11.17 -16.70
C HIS A 316 15.82 -12.31 -16.75
N PRO A 317 16.01 -13.39 -15.95
CA PRO A 317 15.09 -14.52 -15.96
C PRO A 317 13.75 -14.15 -15.31
N LEU A 318 12.65 -14.53 -15.96
CA LEU A 318 11.28 -14.37 -15.47
C LEU A 318 10.77 -15.72 -14.98
N ARG A 319 9.85 -15.72 -14.04
CA ARG A 319 9.14 -16.93 -13.63
C ARG A 319 7.78 -17.04 -14.33
N GLN A 320 7.24 -18.27 -14.35
CA GLN A 320 5.93 -18.51 -14.93
C GLN A 320 4.87 -17.72 -14.14
N PRO A 321 4.09 -16.83 -14.78
CA PRO A 321 3.07 -16.06 -14.09
C PRO A 321 1.84 -16.91 -13.78
N ALA A 322 1.11 -16.47 -12.76
CA ALA A 322 -0.25 -16.91 -12.47
C ALA A 322 -1.13 -15.68 -12.24
N PRO A 323 -2.46 -15.80 -12.31
CA PRO A 323 -3.34 -14.68 -12.04
C PRO A 323 -3.04 -14.00 -10.70
N LEU A 324 -2.91 -12.67 -10.72
CA LEU A 324 -2.69 -11.89 -9.49
C LEU A 324 -3.97 -11.76 -8.66
N PHE A 325 -5.11 -11.70 -9.34
CA PHE A 325 -6.43 -11.54 -8.73
C PHE A 325 -7.38 -12.61 -9.23
N LYS A 326 -8.31 -13.02 -8.36
CA LYS A 326 -9.41 -13.92 -8.70
C LYS A 326 -10.58 -13.11 -9.22
N LYS A 327 -11.08 -13.50 -10.40
CA LYS A 327 -12.36 -12.97 -10.89
C LYS A 327 -13.50 -13.47 -10.00
N LEU A 328 -14.39 -12.57 -9.61
CA LEU A 328 -15.56 -12.88 -8.80
C LEU A 328 -16.78 -13.07 -9.66
N GLU A 329 -17.62 -14.05 -9.29
CA GLU A 329 -18.88 -14.31 -9.99
C GLU A 329 -19.98 -13.37 -9.49
N PRO A 330 -20.98 -13.00 -10.32
CA PRO A 330 -22.06 -12.10 -9.93
C PRO A 330 -22.85 -12.57 -8.70
N THR A 331 -22.95 -13.89 -8.47
CA THR A 331 -23.64 -14.49 -7.32
C THR A 331 -23.07 -14.05 -5.96
N VAL A 332 -21.79 -13.62 -5.93
CA VAL A 332 -21.14 -13.12 -4.72
C VAL A 332 -21.93 -11.97 -4.08
N VAL A 333 -22.57 -11.11 -4.87
CA VAL A 333 -23.35 -9.99 -4.34
C VAL A 333 -24.51 -10.47 -3.47
N ASP A 334 -25.29 -11.43 -3.98
CA ASP A 334 -26.43 -11.97 -3.26
C ASP A 334 -25.99 -12.83 -2.06
N GLU A 335 -24.90 -13.59 -2.21
CA GLU A 335 -24.32 -14.40 -1.14
C GLU A 335 -23.84 -13.53 0.04
N GLU A 336 -23.16 -12.42 -0.22
CA GLU A 336 -22.65 -11.53 0.82
C GLU A 336 -23.77 -10.68 1.45
N ARG A 337 -24.74 -10.22 0.65
CA ARG A 337 -25.93 -9.55 1.21
C ARG A 337 -26.75 -10.46 2.10
N ALA A 338 -26.81 -11.75 1.81
CA ALA A 338 -27.52 -12.72 2.65
C ALA A 338 -26.83 -13.00 4.00
N ARG A 339 -25.56 -12.56 4.18
CA ARG A 339 -24.82 -12.69 5.45
C ARG A 339 -25.02 -11.51 6.39
N LEU A 340 -25.51 -10.37 5.86
CA LEU A 340 -25.83 -9.18 6.64
C LEU A 340 -27.14 -9.33 7.39
#